data_03a40507dd2f67d2a041bbdc75a4a4cb
#
_entry.id   03a40507dd2f67d2a041bbdc75a4a4cb
#
_cell.length_a   1.000
_cell.length_b   1.000
_cell.length_c   1.000
_cell.angle_alpha   90.00
_cell.angle_beta   90.00
_cell.angle_gamma   90.00
#
_symmetry.space_group_name_H-M   'P 1'
#
loop_
_entity.id
_entity.type
_entity.pdbx_description
1 polymer ?
#
loop_
_entity_poly.entity_id
_entity_poly.type
_entity_poly.pdbx_seq_one_letter_code
_entity_poly.pdbx_strand_id
1 'polypeptide(L)'
;MKFKEIFKGNNSAYGIMQLTGETTEKGKAVAKAFIKRETITDKLWQEHIDGKEPALGVIPINEDNQCRWGCIDIDVYNVDHLVLMRSIKGLGFPLVTFRSKSGGAHLFLFSKEDIPASLM
;
A
#
# COMPACT_ATOMS: atom_id res chain seq x y z
N MET A 1 9.93 2.62 14.41
CA MET A 1 8.59 2.09 14.05
C MET A 1 8.75 1.07 12.92
N LYS A 2 8.38 -0.16 13.20
CA LYS A 2 8.58 -1.28 12.26
C LYS A 2 7.83 -1.12 10.93
N PHE A 3 6.63 -0.55 10.96
CA PHE A 3 5.80 -0.36 9.77
C PHE A 3 6.47 0.55 8.72
N LYS A 4 7.06 1.65 9.15
CA LYS A 4 7.84 2.58 8.32
C LYS A 4 9.03 1.90 7.64
N GLU A 5 9.68 0.97 8.32
CA GLU A 5 10.83 0.23 7.79
C GLU A 5 10.40 -0.78 6.72
N ILE A 6 9.28 -1.47 6.92
CA ILE A 6 8.74 -2.46 5.99
C ILE A 6 8.28 -1.80 4.69
N PHE A 7 7.58 -0.68 4.79
CA PHE A 7 7.06 0.06 3.64
C PHE A 7 7.94 1.22 3.19
N LYS A 8 9.23 1.07 3.34
CA LYS A 8 10.21 2.06 2.87
C LYS A 8 10.07 2.27 1.36
N GLY A 9 10.08 3.52 0.92
CA GLY A 9 9.95 3.90 -0.47
C GLY A 9 10.70 5.19 -0.79
N ASN A 10 10.13 6.02 -1.65
CA ASN A 10 10.69 7.29 -2.04
C ASN A 10 10.79 8.25 -0.85
N ASN A 11 11.96 8.89 -0.70
CA ASN A 11 12.21 9.84 0.40
C ASN A 11 11.85 11.29 0.04
N SER A 12 11.64 11.60 -1.22
CA SER A 12 11.47 12.96 -1.73
C SER A 12 10.03 13.28 -2.11
N ALA A 13 9.16 12.28 -2.13
CA ALA A 13 7.75 12.46 -2.47
C ALA A 13 6.89 11.35 -1.87
N TYR A 14 5.63 11.68 -1.62
CA TYR A 14 4.63 10.74 -1.17
C TYR A 14 3.23 11.15 -1.65
N GLY A 15 2.31 10.21 -1.64
CA GLY A 15 0.91 10.48 -1.89
C GLY A 15 0.14 10.76 -0.60
N ILE A 16 -0.88 11.57 -0.69
CA ILE A 16 -1.91 11.71 0.34
C ILE A 16 -3.28 11.48 -0.29
N MET A 17 -4.16 10.89 0.47
CA MET A 17 -5.55 10.68 0.08
C MET A 17 -6.46 11.28 1.16
N GLN A 18 -7.33 12.19 0.74
CA GLN A 18 -8.26 12.88 1.61
C GLN A 18 -9.69 12.62 1.17
N LEU A 19 -10.54 12.23 2.11
CA LEU A 19 -11.96 12.06 1.85
C LEU A 19 -12.61 13.42 1.59
N THR A 20 -13.52 13.49 0.60
CA THR A 20 -14.23 14.70 0.24
C THR A 20 -15.51 14.90 1.03
N GLY A 21 -15.96 13.88 1.77
CA GLY A 21 -17.27 13.85 2.41
C GLY A 21 -18.42 13.41 1.49
N GLU A 22 -18.14 13.23 0.21
CA GLU A 22 -19.09 12.74 -0.78
C GLU A 22 -19.09 11.22 -0.87
N THR A 23 -20.18 10.64 -1.36
CA THR A 23 -20.30 9.23 -1.65
C THR A 23 -20.77 9.02 -3.09
N THR A 24 -20.31 7.93 -3.72
CA THR A 24 -20.81 7.51 -5.03
C THR A 24 -22.22 6.94 -4.91
N GLU A 25 -22.91 6.75 -6.03
CA GLU A 25 -24.22 6.08 -6.09
C GLU A 25 -24.22 4.70 -5.43
N LYS A 26 -23.08 4.00 -5.46
CA LYS A 26 -22.88 2.70 -4.80
C LYS A 26 -22.47 2.80 -3.33
N GLY A 27 -22.52 3.98 -2.73
CA GLY A 27 -22.18 4.20 -1.32
C GLY A 27 -20.67 4.21 -1.02
N LYS A 28 -19.80 4.24 -2.02
CA LYS A 28 -18.35 4.32 -1.85
C LYS A 28 -17.92 5.76 -1.54
N ALA A 29 -17.10 5.96 -0.51
CA ALA A 29 -16.54 7.26 -0.19
C ALA A 29 -15.66 7.78 -1.34
N VAL A 30 -15.85 9.06 -1.70
CA VAL A 30 -15.02 9.75 -2.70
C VAL A 30 -13.80 10.33 -2.02
N ALA A 31 -12.63 10.12 -2.61
CA ALA A 31 -11.37 10.65 -2.13
C ALA A 31 -10.63 11.41 -3.22
N LYS A 32 -9.88 12.43 -2.82
CA LYS A 32 -8.91 13.12 -3.68
C LYS A 32 -7.51 12.67 -3.31
N ALA A 33 -6.71 12.35 -4.33
CA ALA A 33 -5.32 11.97 -4.17
C ALA A 33 -4.40 13.08 -4.68
N PHE A 34 -3.34 13.37 -3.91
CA PHE A 34 -2.33 14.37 -4.25
C PHE A 34 -0.95 13.79 -4.03
N ILE A 35 0.02 14.30 -4.79
CA ILE A 35 1.44 14.01 -4.54
C ILE A 35 2.06 15.23 -3.88
N LYS A 36 2.73 15.02 -2.74
CA LYS A 36 3.56 16.01 -2.08
C LYS A 36 5.04 15.70 -2.33
N ARG A 37 5.79 16.71 -2.74
CA ARG A 37 7.23 16.61 -2.99
C ARG A 37 8.01 17.01 -1.74
N GLU A 38 7.88 16.19 -0.71
CA GLU A 38 8.47 16.39 0.61
C GLU A 38 8.85 15.02 1.18
N THR A 39 9.65 15.02 2.24
CA THR A 39 9.96 13.81 3.00
C THR A 39 8.80 13.47 3.93
N ILE A 40 8.46 12.18 4.03
CA ILE A 40 7.46 11.70 4.98
C ILE A 40 8.00 11.85 6.40
N THR A 41 7.26 12.57 7.25
CA THR A 41 7.61 12.74 8.66
C THR A 41 7.11 11.57 9.51
N ASP A 42 7.74 11.37 10.66
CA ASP A 42 7.28 10.36 11.63
C ASP A 42 5.87 10.65 12.13
N LYS A 43 5.49 11.93 12.20
CA LYS A 43 4.14 12.36 12.54
C LYS A 43 3.11 11.86 11.52
N LEU A 44 3.39 12.00 10.23
CA LEU A 44 2.51 11.51 9.16
C LEU A 44 2.34 9.99 9.22
N TRP A 45 3.43 9.26 9.47
CA TRP A 45 3.36 7.82 9.69
C TRP A 45 2.46 7.44 10.86
N GLN A 46 2.62 8.14 11.99
CA GLN A 46 1.83 7.86 13.17
C GLN A 46 0.35 8.17 12.97
N GLU A 47 0.06 9.32 12.37
CA GLU A 47 -1.33 9.72 12.05
C GLU A 47 -2.01 8.72 11.11
N HIS A 48 -1.30 8.21 10.11
CA HIS A 48 -1.81 7.18 9.22
C HIS A 48 -2.12 5.86 9.96
N ILE A 49 -1.22 5.42 10.83
CA ILE A 49 -1.42 4.21 11.65
C ILE A 49 -2.58 4.38 12.62
N ASP A 50 -2.76 5.57 13.15
CA ASP A 50 -3.87 5.94 14.05
C ASP A 50 -5.21 6.09 13.30
N GLY A 51 -5.22 5.90 11.98
CA GLY A 51 -6.42 6.04 11.15
C GLY A 51 -6.89 7.48 10.95
N LYS A 52 -6.00 8.45 11.17
CA LYS A 52 -6.30 9.88 10.95
C LYS A 52 -6.13 10.26 9.49
N GLU A 53 -6.90 11.23 9.07
CA GLU A 53 -6.75 11.84 7.74
C GLU A 53 -5.69 12.97 7.75
N PRO A 54 -5.04 13.19 6.60
CA PRO A 54 -5.14 12.43 5.35
C PRO A 54 -4.42 11.08 5.41
N ALA A 55 -4.90 10.10 4.64
CA ALA A 55 -4.22 8.83 4.49
C ALA A 55 -2.92 8.98 3.70
N LEU A 56 -1.88 8.32 4.16
CA LEU A 56 -0.55 8.33 3.53
C LEU A 56 -0.45 7.29 2.43
N GLY A 57 0.09 7.68 1.28
CA GLY A 57 0.48 6.77 0.21
C GLY A 57 1.98 6.80 0.01
N VAL A 58 2.63 5.68 0.25
CA VAL A 58 4.07 5.55 0.01
C VAL A 58 4.31 5.22 -1.46
N ILE A 59 5.24 5.92 -2.10
CA ILE A 59 5.69 5.61 -3.45
C ILE A 59 6.79 4.55 -3.34
N PRO A 60 6.57 3.32 -3.84
CA PRO A 60 7.52 2.23 -3.64
C PRO A 60 8.89 2.45 -4.28
N ILE A 61 8.91 3.09 -5.45
CA ILE A 61 10.13 3.33 -6.22
C ILE A 61 10.87 4.53 -5.65
N ASN A 62 12.14 4.32 -5.27
CA ASN A 62 13.00 5.38 -4.79
C ASN A 62 13.68 6.15 -5.92
N GLU A 63 14.53 7.13 -5.58
CA GLU A 63 15.23 8.00 -6.51
C GLU A 63 16.23 7.26 -7.41
N ASP A 64 16.67 6.06 -7.02
CA ASP A 64 17.60 5.20 -7.75
C ASP A 64 16.88 4.14 -8.61
N ASN A 65 15.57 4.27 -8.83
CA ASN A 65 14.73 3.29 -9.52
C ASN A 65 14.77 1.89 -8.88
N GLN A 66 14.88 1.85 -7.57
CA GLN A 66 14.89 0.63 -6.78
C GLN A 66 13.67 0.60 -5.85
N CYS A 67 13.31 -0.58 -5.39
CA CYS A 67 12.24 -0.75 -4.42
C CYS A 67 12.51 -1.92 -3.47
N ARG A 68 11.82 -1.92 -2.34
CA ARG A 68 11.87 -2.99 -1.33
C ARG A 68 10.59 -3.78 -1.24
N TRP A 69 9.55 -3.31 -1.87
CA TRP A 69 8.26 -4.00 -1.89
C TRP A 69 7.49 -3.66 -3.15
N GLY A 70 6.63 -4.57 -3.52
CA GLY A 70 5.66 -4.40 -4.58
C GLY A 70 4.31 -4.92 -4.14
N CYS A 71 3.26 -4.53 -4.82
CA CYS A 71 1.90 -4.92 -4.51
C CYS A 71 1.15 -5.33 -5.78
N ILE A 72 0.44 -6.45 -5.68
CA ILE A 72 -0.58 -6.85 -6.66
C ILE A 72 -1.94 -6.55 -6.03
N ASP A 73 -2.74 -5.75 -6.70
CA ASP A 73 -4.09 -5.43 -6.27
C ASP A 73 -5.10 -6.40 -6.89
N ILE A 74 -5.83 -7.09 -6.04
CA ILE A 74 -6.95 -7.96 -6.45
C ILE A 74 -8.23 -7.19 -6.18
N ASP A 75 -8.77 -6.60 -7.23
CA ASP A 75 -10.00 -5.80 -7.19
C ASP A 75 -11.23 -6.64 -7.50
N VAL A 76 -11.36 -7.75 -6.78
CA VAL A 76 -12.54 -8.62 -6.79
C VAL A 76 -13.17 -8.56 -5.41
N TYR A 77 -14.45 -8.24 -5.36
CA TYR A 77 -15.20 -8.21 -4.11
C TYR A 77 -15.60 -9.63 -3.68
N ASN A 78 -15.74 -9.85 -2.39
CA ASN A 78 -16.08 -11.17 -1.80
C ASN A 78 -14.98 -12.23 -1.98
N VAL A 79 -13.72 -11.82 -1.94
CA VAL A 79 -12.58 -12.74 -1.94
C VAL A 79 -12.61 -13.59 -0.66
N ASP A 80 -12.50 -14.90 -0.80
CA ASP A 80 -12.19 -15.77 0.32
C ASP A 80 -10.69 -15.70 0.61
N HIS A 81 -10.32 -14.89 1.59
CA HIS A 81 -8.92 -14.60 1.92
C HIS A 81 -8.17 -15.85 2.40
N LEU A 82 -8.83 -16.78 3.09
CA LEU A 82 -8.20 -18.03 3.54
C LEU A 82 -7.87 -18.95 2.37
N VAL A 83 -8.79 -19.09 1.42
CA VAL A 83 -8.56 -19.86 0.19
C VAL A 83 -7.43 -19.25 -0.62
N LEU A 84 -7.43 -17.92 -0.78
CA LEU A 84 -6.39 -17.20 -1.49
C LEU A 84 -5.02 -17.42 -0.85
N MET A 85 -4.92 -17.26 0.47
CA MET A 85 -3.67 -17.47 1.23
C MET A 85 -3.15 -18.91 1.08
N ARG A 86 -4.03 -19.91 1.16
CA ARG A 86 -3.67 -21.31 0.98
C ARG A 86 -3.17 -21.61 -0.43
N SER A 87 -3.82 -21.05 -1.44
CA SER A 87 -3.43 -21.18 -2.84
C SER A 87 -2.06 -20.60 -3.11
N ILE A 88 -1.78 -19.39 -2.60
CA ILE A 88 -0.48 -18.72 -2.71
C ILE A 88 0.60 -19.54 -2.04
N LYS A 89 0.34 -20.03 -0.83
CA LYS A 89 1.29 -20.90 -0.09
C LYS A 89 1.54 -22.20 -0.83
N GLY A 90 0.50 -22.83 -1.38
CA GLY A 90 0.61 -24.06 -2.16
C GLY A 90 1.44 -23.92 -3.43
N LEU A 91 1.42 -22.73 -4.05
CA LEU A 91 2.25 -22.40 -5.21
C LEU A 91 3.68 -22.00 -4.86
N GLY A 92 4.01 -21.86 -3.57
CA GLY A 92 5.34 -21.46 -3.11
C GLY A 92 5.66 -19.99 -3.35
N PHE A 93 4.69 -19.13 -3.60
CA PHE A 93 4.92 -17.71 -3.79
C PHE A 93 5.13 -17.00 -2.45
N PRO A 94 6.19 -16.17 -2.32
CA PRO A 94 6.50 -15.44 -1.09
C PRO A 94 5.65 -14.15 -0.97
N LEU A 95 4.35 -14.25 -1.16
CA LEU A 95 3.42 -13.12 -1.11
C LEU A 95 2.67 -13.10 0.20
N VAL A 96 2.54 -11.91 0.77
CA VAL A 96 1.78 -11.65 1.99
C VAL A 96 0.43 -11.05 1.61
N THR A 97 -0.65 -11.67 2.08
CA THR A 97 -2.01 -11.26 1.76
C THR A 97 -2.55 -10.31 2.82
N PHE A 98 -3.00 -9.14 2.38
CA PHE A 98 -3.76 -8.20 3.19
C PHE A 98 -5.17 -8.05 2.63
N ARG A 99 -6.13 -7.87 3.52
CA ARG A 99 -7.48 -7.51 3.11
C ARG A 99 -7.52 -6.04 2.69
N SER A 100 -8.06 -5.74 1.51
CA SER A 100 -8.28 -4.37 1.10
C SER A 100 -9.55 -3.79 1.74
N LYS A 101 -9.65 -2.47 1.77
CA LYS A 101 -10.78 -1.74 2.36
C LYS A 101 -12.13 -2.14 1.74
N SER A 102 -12.15 -2.46 0.45
CA SER A 102 -13.37 -2.82 -0.30
C SER A 102 -13.68 -4.31 -0.33
N GLY A 103 -12.93 -5.15 0.40
CA GLY A 103 -13.15 -6.60 0.48
C GLY A 103 -12.37 -7.42 -0.55
N GLY A 104 -11.52 -6.78 -1.36
CA GLY A 104 -10.54 -7.44 -2.20
C GLY A 104 -9.28 -7.80 -1.41
N ALA A 105 -8.15 -7.93 -2.09
CA ALA A 105 -6.88 -8.25 -1.46
C ALA A 105 -5.72 -7.46 -2.05
N HIS A 106 -4.76 -7.14 -1.21
CA HIS A 106 -3.43 -6.67 -1.60
C HIS A 106 -2.43 -7.77 -1.33
N LEU A 107 -1.69 -8.18 -2.34
CA LEU A 107 -0.62 -9.17 -2.22
C LEU A 107 0.71 -8.44 -2.26
N PHE A 108 1.43 -8.45 -1.14
CA PHE A 108 2.71 -7.76 -1.02
C PHE A 108 3.87 -8.74 -1.17
N LEU A 109 4.86 -8.33 -1.96
CA LEU A 109 6.17 -8.93 -2.01
C LEU A 109 7.15 -7.98 -1.31
N PHE A 110 7.90 -8.49 -0.34
CA PHE A 110 8.92 -7.73 0.38
C PHE A 110 10.31 -8.28 0.08
N SER A 111 11.27 -7.38 -0.13
CA SER A 111 12.69 -7.71 -0.28
C SER A 111 13.48 -7.20 0.92
N LYS A 112 14.51 -7.93 1.32
CA LYS A 112 15.45 -7.51 2.37
C LYS A 112 16.37 -6.39 1.90
N GLU A 113 16.61 -6.31 0.61
CA GLU A 113 17.51 -5.34 -0.02
C GLU A 113 16.76 -4.55 -1.07
N ASP A 114 17.32 -3.39 -1.43
CA ASP A 114 16.84 -2.63 -2.56
C ASP A 114 17.11 -3.40 -3.85
N ILE A 115 16.09 -3.60 -4.64
CA ILE A 115 16.20 -4.28 -5.94
C ILE A 115 15.73 -3.35 -7.06
N PRO A 116 16.23 -3.50 -8.29
CA PRO A 116 15.72 -2.73 -9.42
C PRO A 116 14.19 -2.87 -9.54
N ALA A 117 13.49 -1.74 -9.69
CA ALA A 117 12.03 -1.75 -9.80
C ALA A 117 11.52 -2.59 -10.97
N SER A 118 12.31 -2.69 -12.04
CA SER A 118 12.01 -3.53 -13.20
C SER A 118 11.99 -5.03 -12.91
N LEU A 119 12.55 -5.46 -11.77
CA LEU A 119 12.60 -6.87 -11.34
C LEU A 119 11.53 -7.21 -10.30
N MET A 120 10.89 -6.19 -9.71
CA MET A 120 9.79 -6.39 -8.77
C MET A 120 8.52 -6.77 -9.51
#